data_843f7fc6d104d686f9c220b28bd2213d
#
_entry.id   843f7fc6d104d686f9c220b28bd2213d
#
_cell.length_a   1.000
_cell.length_b   1.000
_cell.length_c   1.000
_cell.angle_alpha   90.00
_cell.angle_beta   90.00
_cell.angle_gamma   90.00
#
_symmetry.space_group_name_H-M   'P 1'
#
loop_
_entity.id
_entity.type
_entity.pdbx_description
1 polymer ?
#
loop_
_entity_poly.entity_id
_entity_poly.type
_entity_poly.pdbx_seq_one_letter_code
_entity_poly.pdbx_strand_id
1 'polypeptide(L)'
;MTPMKLLKIWLTAVTLLLASAVASAAGEIKPFTAEYQANYLGVEGIGRMVLAQAGGNRWRYSLDIGGSMANLNQTTVFEDSNGQWRPISNSDTSALLVKRKQKNATYDWSRGEARWTGDVKADRAGPVKLQNGDLDAMLINLALARDVAAGKPLRYRMVDDGRVKQLNYQVSGKESITVAGKARQATKVTRVDGDKQELVWVVDGMPAPVRILRRKGGQDEMDLRLTALR
;
A
#
# COMPACT_ATOMS: atom_id res chain seq x y z
N MET A 1 -23.98 -21.99 80.37
CA MET A 1 -23.84 -22.77 79.10
C MET A 1 -24.24 -21.87 77.95
N THR A 2 -23.27 -21.29 77.22
CA THR A 2 -23.45 -20.34 76.17
C THR A 2 -22.78 -20.90 74.92
N PRO A 3 -23.45 -21.06 73.76
CA PRO A 3 -22.82 -21.60 72.59
C PRO A 3 -22.07 -20.51 71.79
N MET A 4 -20.84 -20.86 71.45
CA MET A 4 -19.92 -20.10 70.61
C MET A 4 -20.49 -20.01 69.14
N LYS A 5 -20.61 -18.76 68.65
CA LYS A 5 -20.96 -18.49 67.25
C LYS A 5 -19.72 -18.59 66.36
N LEU A 6 -19.69 -19.56 65.45
CA LEU A 6 -18.69 -19.72 64.42
C LEU A 6 -18.88 -18.62 63.33
N LEU A 7 -17.89 -17.74 63.22
CA LEU A 7 -17.79 -16.70 62.17
C LEU A 7 -17.21 -17.32 60.89
N LYS A 8 -18.03 -17.51 59.84
CA LYS A 8 -17.60 -17.98 58.54
C LYS A 8 -17.00 -16.77 57.79
N ILE A 9 -15.68 -16.76 57.62
CA ILE A 9 -14.97 -15.81 56.77
C ILE A 9 -15.06 -16.32 55.31
N TRP A 10 -15.78 -15.58 54.47
CA TRP A 10 -15.80 -15.81 53.04
C TRP A 10 -14.62 -15.08 52.41
N LEU A 11 -13.62 -15.83 51.95
CA LEU A 11 -12.52 -15.32 51.12
C LEU A 11 -13.01 -15.23 49.66
N THR A 12 -13.35 -14.03 49.22
CA THR A 12 -13.61 -13.77 47.78
C THR A 12 -12.27 -13.57 47.08
N ALA A 13 -11.81 -14.56 46.34
CA ALA A 13 -10.68 -14.45 45.45
C ALA A 13 -11.09 -13.62 44.20
N VAL A 14 -10.63 -12.40 44.13
CA VAL A 14 -10.76 -11.57 42.89
C VAL A 14 -9.67 -12.00 41.94
N THR A 15 -10.03 -12.79 40.96
CA THR A 15 -9.14 -13.15 39.82
C THR A 15 -9.06 -11.95 38.88
N LEU A 16 -7.99 -11.19 38.90
CA LEU A 16 -7.67 -10.15 37.92
C LEU A 16 -7.26 -10.84 36.63
N LEU A 17 -8.15 -10.88 35.65
CA LEU A 17 -7.82 -11.23 34.27
C LEU A 17 -7.01 -10.07 33.67
N LEU A 18 -5.70 -10.21 33.63
CA LEU A 18 -4.82 -9.40 32.80
C LEU A 18 -5.08 -9.76 31.33
N ALA A 19 -5.93 -9.00 30.67
CA ALA A 19 -6.04 -9.01 29.22
C ALA A 19 -4.74 -8.42 28.64
N SER A 20 -3.77 -9.28 28.32
CA SER A 20 -2.61 -8.91 27.54
C SER A 20 -3.08 -8.46 26.18
N ALA A 21 -3.16 -7.14 25.97
CA ALA A 21 -3.31 -6.58 24.63
C ALA A 21 -2.06 -6.98 23.83
N VAL A 22 -2.20 -8.00 22.97
CA VAL A 22 -1.20 -8.31 21.96
C VAL A 22 -1.19 -7.12 21.02
N ALA A 23 -0.32 -6.15 21.29
CA ALA A 23 0.01 -5.12 20.31
C ALA A 23 0.61 -5.88 19.12
N SER A 24 -0.20 -6.06 18.06
CA SER A 24 0.27 -6.55 16.78
C SER A 24 1.33 -5.54 16.32
N ALA A 25 2.60 -5.87 16.50
CA ALA A 25 3.70 -5.09 15.97
C ALA A 25 3.45 -5.01 14.46
N ALA A 26 3.15 -3.81 13.96
CA ALA A 26 3.15 -3.58 12.53
C ALA A 26 4.52 -4.06 12.06
N GLY A 27 4.53 -5.12 11.23
CA GLY A 27 5.76 -5.81 10.86
C GLY A 27 6.79 -4.82 10.37
N GLU A 28 8.01 -4.95 10.86
CA GLU A 28 9.13 -4.11 10.47
C GLU A 28 9.25 -4.14 8.94
N ILE A 29 9.27 -2.95 8.32
CA ILE A 29 9.46 -2.82 6.88
C ILE A 29 10.87 -3.28 6.51
N LYS A 30 10.99 -4.15 5.50
CA LYS A 30 12.27 -4.72 5.05
C LYS A 30 12.50 -4.44 3.58
N PRO A 31 13.76 -4.24 3.15
CA PRO A 31 14.09 -4.12 1.74
C PRO A 31 13.62 -5.34 0.95
N PHE A 32 13.17 -5.11 -0.27
CA PHE A 32 12.87 -6.18 -1.22
C PHE A 32 13.00 -5.72 -2.66
N THR A 33 13.14 -6.69 -3.57
CA THR A 33 12.99 -6.54 -5.00
C THR A 33 11.97 -7.54 -5.50
N ALA A 34 10.92 -7.06 -6.14
CA ALA A 34 9.85 -7.87 -6.74
C ALA A 34 9.83 -7.65 -8.25
N GLU A 35 9.92 -8.73 -9.02
CA GLU A 35 9.87 -8.72 -10.49
C GLU A 35 8.49 -9.18 -10.96
N TYR A 36 7.96 -8.51 -11.99
CA TYR A 36 6.63 -8.76 -12.51
C TYR A 36 6.66 -8.94 -14.02
N GLN A 37 5.87 -9.87 -14.53
CA GLN A 37 5.37 -9.76 -15.87
C GLN A 37 4.34 -8.63 -15.90
N ALA A 38 4.50 -7.68 -16.82
CA ALA A 38 3.64 -6.52 -16.96
C ALA A 38 2.91 -6.58 -18.30
N ASN A 39 1.63 -6.23 -18.27
CA ASN A 39 0.88 -5.86 -19.47
C ASN A 39 0.28 -4.48 -19.25
N TYR A 40 0.52 -3.55 -20.15
CA TYR A 40 -0.03 -2.21 -20.11
C TYR A 40 -0.67 -1.87 -21.46
N LEU A 41 -1.99 -1.76 -21.48
CA LEU A 41 -2.79 -1.50 -22.69
C LEU A 41 -2.48 -2.50 -23.82
N GLY A 42 -2.28 -3.78 -23.48
CA GLY A 42 -1.96 -4.84 -24.45
C GLY A 42 -0.46 -4.95 -24.81
N VAL A 43 0.39 -4.04 -24.32
CA VAL A 43 1.84 -4.11 -24.50
C VAL A 43 2.47 -4.87 -23.36
N GLU A 44 3.16 -5.95 -23.68
CA GLU A 44 3.91 -6.75 -22.72
C GLU A 44 5.22 -6.07 -22.34
N GLY A 45 5.64 -6.27 -21.09
CA GLY A 45 6.87 -5.74 -20.53
C GLY A 45 7.27 -6.44 -19.24
N ILE A 46 8.31 -5.90 -18.62
CA ILE A 46 8.80 -6.33 -17.32
C ILE A 46 8.58 -5.19 -16.33
N GLY A 47 7.98 -5.52 -15.18
CA GLY A 47 7.84 -4.62 -14.04
C GLY A 47 8.83 -4.98 -12.95
N ARG A 48 9.37 -3.98 -12.26
CA ARG A 48 10.25 -4.17 -11.11
C ARG A 48 9.85 -3.20 -10.01
N MET A 49 9.47 -3.72 -8.84
CA MET A 49 9.26 -2.93 -7.63
C MET A 49 10.43 -3.12 -6.68
N VAL A 50 10.96 -2.04 -6.15
CA VAL A 50 12.07 -2.07 -5.21
C VAL A 50 11.75 -1.21 -4.01
N LEU A 51 11.87 -1.79 -2.82
CA LEU A 51 11.88 -1.07 -1.55
C LEU A 51 13.29 -1.12 -0.99
N ALA A 52 13.88 0.04 -0.75
CA ALA A 52 15.23 0.17 -0.22
C ALA A 52 15.31 1.27 0.83
N GLN A 53 16.24 1.13 1.80
CA GLN A 53 16.56 2.21 2.74
C GLN A 53 17.17 3.42 2.00
N ALA A 54 16.79 4.62 2.43
CA ALA A 54 17.30 5.89 1.91
C ALA A 54 17.98 6.74 3.00
N GLY A 55 18.38 6.11 4.11
CA GLY A 55 19.05 6.71 5.27
C GLY A 55 18.10 7.06 6.41
N GLY A 56 18.51 6.78 7.65
CA GLY A 56 17.68 6.99 8.84
C GLY A 56 16.37 6.20 8.78
N ASN A 57 15.26 6.89 9.03
CA ASN A 57 13.92 6.33 8.92
C ASN A 57 13.31 6.48 7.52
N ARG A 58 14.10 6.88 6.51
CA ARG A 58 13.63 7.10 5.14
C ARG A 58 13.78 5.86 4.29
N TRP A 59 12.79 5.69 3.42
CA TRP A 59 12.68 4.60 2.46
C TRP A 59 12.39 5.13 1.08
N ARG A 60 12.87 4.42 0.07
CA ARG A 60 12.54 4.63 -1.33
C ARG A 60 11.78 3.43 -1.86
N TYR A 61 10.61 3.67 -2.39
CA TYR A 61 9.81 2.66 -3.06
C TYR A 61 9.63 3.04 -4.52
N SER A 62 10.07 2.20 -5.44
CA SER A 62 10.02 2.45 -6.88
C SER A 62 9.29 1.34 -7.61
N LEU A 63 8.67 1.71 -8.74
CA LEU A 63 8.11 0.82 -9.75
C LEU A 63 8.67 1.26 -11.11
N ASP A 64 9.36 0.35 -11.77
CA ASP A 64 9.83 0.49 -13.13
C ASP A 64 9.08 -0.52 -14.01
N ILE A 65 8.43 -0.07 -15.07
CA ILE A 65 7.83 -0.92 -16.11
C ILE A 65 8.51 -0.57 -17.42
N GLY A 66 9.19 -1.53 -18.00
CA GLY A 66 9.88 -1.40 -19.30
C GLY A 66 9.23 -2.29 -20.33
N GLY A 67 8.93 -1.72 -21.50
CA GLY A 67 8.45 -2.44 -22.69
C GLY A 67 8.97 -1.78 -23.96
N SER A 68 8.77 -2.42 -25.11
CA SER A 68 9.31 -1.94 -26.40
C SER A 68 8.77 -0.57 -26.83
N MET A 69 7.56 -0.20 -26.40
CA MET A 69 6.88 1.04 -26.82
C MET A 69 6.45 1.92 -25.65
N ALA A 70 6.60 1.44 -24.41
CA ALA A 70 6.14 2.15 -23.23
C ALA A 70 7.10 1.93 -22.07
N ASN A 71 7.40 3.01 -21.34
CA ASN A 71 8.15 2.96 -20.11
C ASN A 71 7.42 3.77 -19.03
N LEU A 72 7.34 3.23 -17.83
CA LEU A 72 6.83 3.90 -16.65
C LEU A 72 7.86 3.78 -15.53
N ASN A 73 8.22 4.90 -14.93
CA ASN A 73 9.03 4.93 -13.71
C ASN A 73 8.28 5.77 -12.66
N GLN A 74 8.03 5.17 -11.51
CA GLN A 74 7.42 5.85 -10.37
C GLN A 74 8.30 5.61 -9.15
N THR A 75 8.57 6.67 -8.40
CA THR A 75 9.38 6.57 -7.18
C THR A 75 8.78 7.44 -6.10
N THR A 76 8.57 6.88 -4.92
CA THR A 76 8.20 7.61 -3.71
C THR A 76 9.31 7.47 -2.67
N VAL A 77 9.73 8.60 -2.11
CA VAL A 77 10.52 8.63 -0.89
C VAL A 77 9.57 8.94 0.26
N PHE A 78 9.65 8.17 1.33
CA PHE A 78 8.79 8.33 2.49
C PHE A 78 9.55 8.09 3.80
N GLU A 79 9.02 8.59 4.89
CA GLU A 79 9.48 8.30 6.25
C GLU A 79 8.58 7.24 6.89
N ASP A 80 9.20 6.31 7.62
CA ASP A 80 8.50 5.37 8.49
C ASP A 80 8.75 5.75 9.94
N SER A 81 7.69 6.05 10.65
CA SER A 81 7.70 6.30 12.08
C SER A 81 6.79 5.29 12.77
N ASN A 82 7.37 4.14 13.16
CA ASN A 82 6.65 3.05 13.84
C ASN A 82 5.43 2.55 13.04
N GLY A 83 5.59 2.34 11.73
CA GLY A 83 4.55 1.87 10.82
C GLY A 83 3.59 2.96 10.33
N GLN A 84 3.78 4.21 10.74
CA GLN A 84 3.13 5.37 10.13
C GLN A 84 4.00 5.92 9.01
N TRP A 85 3.55 5.73 7.79
CA TRP A 85 4.27 6.19 6.61
C TRP A 85 3.83 7.60 6.21
N ARG A 86 4.80 8.43 5.88
CA ARG A 86 4.60 9.80 5.40
C ARG A 86 5.35 9.99 4.09
N PRO A 87 4.70 10.15 2.92
CA PRO A 87 5.39 10.49 1.69
C PRO A 87 6.12 11.83 1.85
N ILE A 88 7.33 11.93 1.32
CA ILE A 88 8.16 13.14 1.31
C ILE A 88 8.24 13.70 -0.10
N SER A 89 8.44 12.83 -1.08
CA SER A 89 8.47 13.21 -2.48
C SER A 89 8.02 12.05 -3.36
N ASN A 90 7.46 12.40 -4.50
CA ASN A 90 7.14 11.44 -5.56
C ASN A 90 7.67 11.96 -6.90
N SER A 91 8.15 11.07 -7.74
CA SER A 91 8.51 11.33 -9.13
C SER A 91 7.84 10.28 -10.00
N ASP A 92 7.12 10.72 -11.01
CA ASP A 92 6.41 9.89 -11.99
C ASP A 92 6.84 10.30 -13.39
N THR A 93 7.50 9.39 -14.09
CA THR A 93 7.90 9.57 -15.47
C THR A 93 7.25 8.49 -16.32
N SER A 94 6.59 8.87 -17.40
CA SER A 94 6.03 7.94 -18.35
C SER A 94 6.43 8.35 -19.77
N ALA A 95 6.75 7.35 -20.59
CA ALA A 95 7.01 7.49 -22.00
C ALA A 95 6.14 6.48 -22.77
N LEU A 96 5.37 6.96 -23.71
CA LEU A 96 4.58 6.12 -24.62
C LEU A 96 4.86 6.59 -26.04
N LEU A 97 5.52 5.75 -26.84
CA LEU A 97 6.04 6.10 -28.14
C LEU A 97 6.94 7.36 -28.05
N VAL A 98 6.53 8.46 -28.68
CA VAL A 98 7.26 9.73 -28.68
C VAL A 98 6.82 10.72 -27.60
N LYS A 99 5.76 10.39 -26.85
CA LYS A 99 5.19 11.27 -25.83
C LYS A 99 5.78 10.93 -24.47
N ARG A 100 6.52 11.86 -23.89
CA ARG A 100 7.07 11.76 -22.52
C ARG A 100 6.33 12.72 -21.60
N LYS A 101 6.09 12.28 -20.37
CA LYS A 101 5.55 13.09 -19.28
C LYS A 101 6.38 12.89 -18.03
N GLN A 102 6.55 13.95 -17.26
CA GLN A 102 7.22 13.91 -15.97
C GLN A 102 6.45 14.77 -14.98
N LYS A 103 6.13 14.21 -13.82
CA LYS A 103 5.53 14.90 -12.68
C LYS A 103 6.36 14.65 -11.45
N ASN A 104 6.46 15.64 -10.59
CA ASN A 104 7.10 15.52 -9.29
C ASN A 104 6.14 16.07 -8.23
N ALA A 105 6.12 15.44 -7.05
CA ALA A 105 5.39 15.91 -5.88
C ALA A 105 6.36 16.14 -4.72
N THR A 106 6.06 17.16 -3.91
CA THR A 106 6.70 17.41 -2.62
C THR A 106 5.60 17.45 -1.56
N TYR A 107 5.80 16.73 -0.47
CA TYR A 107 4.90 16.68 0.69
C TYR A 107 5.59 17.37 1.87
N ASP A 108 5.23 18.62 2.12
CA ASP A 108 5.76 19.42 3.23
C ASP A 108 4.88 19.24 4.46
N TRP A 109 5.26 18.33 5.34
CA TRP A 109 4.53 18.03 6.57
C TRP A 109 4.64 19.14 7.61
N SER A 110 5.67 20.00 7.53
CA SER A 110 5.81 21.15 8.43
C SER A 110 4.79 22.24 8.12
N ARG A 111 4.50 22.43 6.82
CA ARG A 111 3.46 23.34 6.33
C ARG A 111 2.09 22.69 6.20
N GLY A 112 2.03 21.35 6.27
CA GLY A 112 0.80 20.60 6.08
C GLY A 112 0.26 20.65 4.66
N GLU A 113 1.14 20.72 3.64
CA GLU A 113 0.70 20.84 2.24
C GLU A 113 1.56 20.03 1.26
N ALA A 114 0.92 19.61 0.17
CA ALA A 114 1.60 18.96 -0.96
C ALA A 114 1.46 19.80 -2.24
N ARG A 115 2.49 19.76 -3.09
CA ARG A 115 2.58 20.51 -4.36
C ARG A 115 3.14 19.63 -5.46
N TRP A 116 2.71 19.91 -6.70
CA TRP A 116 3.15 19.19 -7.90
C TRP A 116 3.78 20.15 -8.91
N THR A 117 4.79 19.64 -9.62
CA THR A 117 5.50 20.33 -10.70
C THR A 117 5.67 19.43 -11.92
N GLY A 118 6.09 19.99 -13.06
CA GLY A 118 6.25 19.27 -14.33
C GLY A 118 4.95 19.25 -15.14
N ASP A 119 4.67 18.14 -15.79
CA ASP A 119 3.50 17.97 -16.66
C ASP A 119 2.21 17.81 -15.85
N VAL A 120 1.86 18.82 -15.09
CA VAL A 120 0.67 18.90 -14.26
C VAL A 120 -0.21 20.06 -14.72
N LYS A 121 -1.51 19.90 -14.66
CA LYS A 121 -2.44 21.00 -14.94
C LYS A 121 -2.35 22.04 -13.82
N ALA A 122 -2.52 23.32 -14.16
CA ALA A 122 -2.39 24.43 -13.20
C ALA A 122 -3.33 24.25 -11.99
N ASP A 123 -4.56 23.76 -12.20
CA ASP A 123 -5.53 23.49 -11.14
C ASP A 123 -5.16 22.29 -10.24
N ARG A 124 -4.07 21.56 -10.56
CA ARG A 124 -3.53 20.42 -9.82
C ARG A 124 -2.13 20.60 -9.29
N ALA A 125 -1.53 21.78 -9.49
CA ALA A 125 -0.22 22.08 -8.96
C ALA A 125 -0.20 22.17 -7.42
N GLY A 126 -1.34 22.35 -6.81
CA GLY A 126 -1.51 22.53 -5.36
C GLY A 126 -1.57 24.00 -4.95
N PRO A 127 -1.50 24.32 -3.63
CA PRO A 127 -1.28 23.39 -2.53
C PRO A 127 -2.50 22.51 -2.22
N VAL A 128 -2.25 21.28 -1.83
CA VAL A 128 -3.26 20.37 -1.28
C VAL A 128 -2.97 20.13 0.20
N LYS A 129 -3.96 20.31 1.07
CA LYS A 129 -3.82 20.17 2.52
C LYS A 129 -3.58 18.69 2.90
N LEU A 130 -2.51 18.45 3.64
CA LEU A 130 -2.16 17.15 4.20
C LEU A 130 -2.86 16.87 5.52
N GLN A 131 -3.10 15.60 5.79
CA GLN A 131 -3.61 15.08 7.05
C GLN A 131 -2.80 13.85 7.46
N ASN A 132 -2.73 13.56 8.76
CA ASN A 132 -2.08 12.33 9.23
C ASN A 132 -2.73 11.09 8.59
N GLY A 133 -1.88 10.18 8.08
CA GLY A 133 -2.31 8.98 7.38
C GLY A 133 -2.47 9.14 5.87
N ASP A 134 -2.20 10.35 5.32
CA ASP A 134 -2.19 10.55 3.86
C ASP A 134 -1.05 9.75 3.22
N LEU A 135 -1.39 9.08 2.14
CA LEU A 135 -0.47 8.31 1.31
C LEU A 135 -0.59 8.75 -0.14
N ASP A 136 0.48 8.57 -0.92
CA ASP A 136 0.40 8.62 -2.38
C ASP A 136 -0.04 7.27 -2.97
N ALA A 137 -0.25 7.22 -4.28
CA ALA A 137 -0.72 6.02 -4.96
C ALA A 137 0.25 4.83 -4.84
N MET A 138 1.56 5.08 -4.82
CA MET A 138 2.58 4.04 -4.68
C MET A 138 2.55 3.41 -3.30
N LEU A 139 2.52 4.22 -2.24
CA LEU A 139 2.49 3.74 -0.86
C LEU A 139 1.21 2.98 -0.53
N ILE A 140 0.09 3.28 -1.17
CA ILE A 140 -1.16 2.53 -0.98
C ILE A 140 -1.00 1.08 -1.44
N ASN A 141 -0.28 0.80 -2.53
CA ASN A 141 -0.01 -0.57 -2.95
C ASN A 141 0.80 -1.35 -1.90
N LEU A 142 1.79 -0.69 -1.30
CA LEU A 142 2.59 -1.25 -0.21
C LEU A 142 1.76 -1.42 1.07
N ALA A 143 0.92 -0.42 1.41
CA ALA A 143 0.03 -0.47 2.57
C ALA A 143 -1.01 -1.58 2.44
N LEU A 144 -1.55 -1.84 1.25
CA LEU A 144 -2.49 -2.94 1.01
C LEU A 144 -1.87 -4.30 1.36
N ALA A 145 -0.62 -4.56 0.95
CA ALA A 145 0.05 -5.82 1.31
C ALA A 145 0.17 -5.99 2.83
N ARG A 146 0.59 -4.94 3.54
CA ARG A 146 0.71 -4.92 5.00
C ARG A 146 -0.63 -5.08 5.71
N ASP A 147 -1.62 -4.28 5.30
CA ASP A 147 -2.88 -4.14 6.05
C ASP A 147 -3.83 -5.31 5.81
N VAL A 148 -3.79 -5.95 4.62
CA VAL A 148 -4.50 -7.20 4.33
C VAL A 148 -3.97 -8.33 5.21
N ALA A 149 -2.63 -8.49 5.29
CA ALA A 149 -2.01 -9.50 6.13
C ALA A 149 -2.30 -9.29 7.63
N ALA A 150 -2.42 -8.02 8.06
CA ALA A 150 -2.74 -7.64 9.43
C ALA A 150 -4.25 -7.61 9.74
N GLY A 151 -5.13 -7.90 8.76
CA GLY A 151 -6.59 -7.84 8.93
C GLY A 151 -7.13 -6.43 9.25
N LYS A 152 -6.40 -5.38 8.86
CA LYS A 152 -6.77 -3.99 9.12
C LYS A 152 -7.81 -3.48 8.11
N PRO A 153 -8.57 -2.41 8.47
CA PRO A 153 -9.45 -1.73 7.51
C PRO A 153 -8.68 -1.18 6.32
N LEU A 154 -9.14 -1.47 5.10
CA LEU A 154 -8.49 -1.09 3.84
C LEU A 154 -9.07 0.24 3.31
N ARG A 155 -8.91 1.29 4.10
CA ARG A 155 -9.42 2.65 3.82
C ARG A 155 -8.25 3.62 3.85
N TYR A 156 -8.03 4.33 2.74
CA TYR A 156 -6.90 5.23 2.58
C TYR A 156 -7.36 6.59 2.06
N ARG A 157 -6.80 7.65 2.62
CA ARG A 157 -6.89 8.98 2.04
C ARG A 157 -5.66 9.17 1.15
N MET A 158 -5.89 9.10 -0.16
CA MET A 158 -4.84 9.29 -1.16
C MET A 158 -4.69 10.77 -1.48
N VAL A 159 -3.46 11.26 -1.44
CA VAL A 159 -3.07 12.61 -1.88
C VAL A 159 -2.07 12.45 -3.02
N ASP A 160 -2.57 12.55 -4.25
CA ASP A 160 -1.79 12.31 -5.45
C ASP A 160 -2.34 13.09 -6.66
N ASP A 161 -1.47 13.47 -7.61
CA ASP A 161 -1.82 14.20 -8.84
C ASP A 161 -2.67 15.46 -8.55
N GLY A 162 -2.33 16.21 -7.48
CA GLY A 162 -3.04 17.42 -7.05
C GLY A 162 -4.46 17.19 -6.53
N ARG A 163 -4.79 15.97 -6.12
CA ARG A 163 -6.13 15.57 -5.68
C ARG A 163 -6.11 14.81 -4.37
N VAL A 164 -7.23 14.88 -3.70
CA VAL A 164 -7.55 14.02 -2.56
C VAL A 164 -8.61 13.03 -2.99
N LYS A 165 -8.40 11.75 -2.71
CA LYS A 165 -9.39 10.69 -2.94
C LYS A 165 -9.49 9.79 -1.73
N GLN A 166 -10.71 9.41 -1.37
CA GLN A 166 -10.94 8.32 -0.42
C GLN A 166 -10.97 7.01 -1.18
N LEU A 167 -10.07 6.11 -0.84
CA LEU A 167 -9.98 4.78 -1.44
C LEU A 167 -10.46 3.75 -0.42
N ASN A 168 -11.53 3.04 -0.76
CA ASN A 168 -12.10 1.99 0.06
C ASN A 168 -11.98 0.67 -0.70
N TYR A 169 -11.12 -0.21 -0.24
CA TYR A 169 -11.00 -1.56 -0.76
C TYR A 169 -11.81 -2.53 0.09
N GLN A 170 -12.29 -3.58 -0.53
CA GLN A 170 -13.03 -4.66 0.14
C GLN A 170 -12.36 -5.99 -0.17
N VAL A 171 -12.26 -6.86 0.83
CA VAL A 171 -11.86 -8.26 0.61
C VAL A 171 -12.99 -8.93 -0.17
N SER A 172 -12.69 -9.39 -1.38
CA SER A 172 -13.64 -10.03 -2.29
C SER A 172 -13.52 -11.57 -2.32
N GLY A 173 -12.57 -12.14 -1.57
CA GLY A 173 -12.39 -13.58 -1.42
C GLY A 173 -10.94 -13.99 -1.30
N LYS A 174 -10.72 -15.30 -1.28
CA LYS A 174 -9.41 -15.94 -1.38
C LYS A 174 -9.41 -16.86 -2.59
N GLU A 175 -8.33 -16.85 -3.34
CA GLU A 175 -8.18 -17.74 -4.49
C GLU A 175 -6.72 -18.23 -4.64
N SER A 176 -6.57 -19.39 -5.25
CA SER A 176 -5.25 -19.91 -5.58
C SER A 176 -4.67 -19.16 -6.77
N ILE A 177 -3.46 -18.65 -6.64
CA ILE A 177 -2.74 -17.95 -7.69
C ILE A 177 -1.33 -18.52 -7.82
N THR A 178 -0.81 -18.61 -9.04
CA THR A 178 0.58 -19.03 -9.25
C THR A 178 1.52 -17.86 -9.07
N VAL A 179 2.48 -17.99 -8.16
CA VAL A 179 3.50 -16.99 -7.85
C VAL A 179 4.86 -17.67 -7.95
N ALA A 180 5.73 -17.19 -8.83
CA ALA A 180 7.05 -17.78 -9.07
C ALA A 180 7.00 -19.32 -9.28
N GLY A 181 6.04 -19.78 -10.10
CA GLY A 181 5.84 -21.20 -10.39
C GLY A 181 5.19 -22.04 -9.30
N LYS A 182 4.81 -21.45 -8.16
CA LYS A 182 4.20 -22.15 -7.02
C LYS A 182 2.76 -21.66 -6.77
N ALA A 183 1.84 -22.58 -6.55
CA ALA A 183 0.48 -22.24 -6.11
C ALA A 183 0.50 -21.64 -4.69
N ARG A 184 -0.16 -20.50 -4.52
CA ARG A 184 -0.28 -19.78 -3.25
C ARG A 184 -1.74 -19.35 -3.04
N GLN A 185 -2.21 -19.39 -1.81
CA GLN A 185 -3.48 -18.76 -1.45
C GLN A 185 -3.28 -17.26 -1.31
N ALA A 186 -4.01 -16.49 -2.11
CA ALA A 186 -4.00 -15.03 -2.07
C ALA A 186 -5.36 -14.50 -1.62
N THR A 187 -5.32 -13.49 -0.77
CA THR A 187 -6.49 -12.67 -0.45
C THR A 187 -6.66 -11.63 -1.57
N LYS A 188 -7.81 -11.65 -2.22
CA LYS A 188 -8.20 -10.71 -3.26
C LYS A 188 -8.94 -9.54 -2.67
N VAL A 189 -8.50 -8.34 -2.95
CA VAL A 189 -9.19 -7.10 -2.60
C VAL A 189 -9.59 -6.34 -3.85
N THR A 190 -10.71 -5.64 -3.79
CA THR A 190 -11.29 -4.94 -4.93
C THR A 190 -11.73 -3.55 -4.54
N ARG A 191 -11.51 -2.59 -5.44
CA ARG A 191 -12.08 -1.24 -5.40
C ARG A 191 -12.72 -0.92 -6.74
N VAL A 192 -13.89 -0.30 -6.70
CA VAL A 192 -14.61 0.19 -7.88
C VAL A 192 -14.82 1.70 -7.75
N ASP A 193 -14.60 2.45 -8.83
CA ASP A 193 -14.76 3.91 -8.90
C ASP A 193 -15.29 4.25 -10.31
N GLY A 194 -16.60 4.30 -10.45
CA GLY A 194 -17.28 4.44 -11.74
C GLY A 194 -16.99 3.25 -12.67
N ASP A 195 -16.44 3.51 -13.83
CA ASP A 195 -16.05 2.51 -14.82
C ASP A 195 -14.67 1.86 -14.53
N LYS A 196 -13.99 2.31 -13.47
CA LYS A 196 -12.66 1.81 -13.08
C LYS A 196 -12.78 0.76 -11.98
N GLN A 197 -12.02 -0.31 -12.15
CA GLN A 197 -11.88 -1.37 -11.17
C GLN A 197 -10.40 -1.64 -10.91
N GLU A 198 -10.04 -1.78 -9.65
CA GLU A 198 -8.72 -2.18 -9.21
C GLU A 198 -8.83 -3.44 -8.36
N LEU A 199 -8.11 -4.48 -8.74
CA LEU A 199 -8.04 -5.76 -8.06
C LEU A 199 -6.60 -6.00 -7.65
N VAL A 200 -6.39 -6.35 -6.38
CA VAL A 200 -5.06 -6.60 -5.82
C VAL A 200 -5.09 -7.92 -5.08
N TRP A 201 -4.08 -8.76 -5.35
CA TRP A 201 -3.90 -10.05 -4.68
C TRP A 201 -2.70 -9.98 -3.75
N VAL A 202 -2.93 -10.34 -2.50
CA VAL A 202 -1.93 -10.34 -1.43
C VAL A 202 -1.79 -11.75 -0.87
N VAL A 203 -0.57 -12.23 -0.75
CA VAL A 203 -0.20 -13.49 -0.11
C VAL A 203 0.45 -13.20 1.23
N ASP A 204 0.00 -13.86 2.28
CA ASP A 204 0.57 -13.69 3.63
C ASP A 204 2.08 -13.92 3.63
N GLY A 205 2.81 -13.04 4.33
CA GLY A 205 4.26 -13.07 4.42
C GLY A 205 4.99 -12.48 3.20
N MET A 206 4.28 -12.03 2.16
CA MET A 206 4.89 -11.32 1.04
C MET A 206 4.78 -9.80 1.24
N PRO A 207 5.89 -9.03 1.09
CA PRO A 207 5.91 -7.60 1.35
C PRO A 207 5.28 -6.76 0.24
N ALA A 208 4.97 -7.37 -0.90
CA ALA A 208 4.39 -6.72 -2.07
C ALA A 208 3.18 -7.50 -2.60
N PRO A 209 2.22 -6.85 -3.27
CA PRO A 209 1.15 -7.53 -3.96
C PRO A 209 1.68 -8.53 -5.00
N VAL A 210 1.08 -9.71 -5.08
CA VAL A 210 1.47 -10.73 -6.07
C VAL A 210 0.81 -10.52 -7.44
N ARG A 211 -0.28 -9.75 -7.47
CA ARG A 211 -0.89 -9.27 -8.70
C ARG A 211 -1.61 -7.95 -8.46
N ILE A 212 -1.51 -7.05 -9.42
CA ILE A 212 -2.28 -5.80 -9.49
C ILE A 212 -2.92 -5.73 -10.87
N LEU A 213 -4.25 -5.67 -10.92
CA LEU A 213 -5.01 -5.56 -12.16
C LEU A 213 -5.87 -4.30 -12.10
N ARG A 214 -5.71 -3.43 -13.09
CA ARG A 214 -6.56 -2.25 -13.29
C ARG A 214 -7.37 -2.41 -14.57
N ARG A 215 -8.66 -2.13 -14.46
CA ARG A 215 -9.63 -2.16 -15.55
C ARG A 215 -10.31 -0.81 -15.71
N LYS A 216 -10.70 -0.51 -16.92
CA LYS A 216 -11.57 0.61 -17.24
C LYS A 216 -12.56 0.21 -18.32
N GLY A 217 -13.86 0.47 -18.10
CA GLY A 217 -14.90 0.05 -19.03
C GLY A 217 -14.87 -1.46 -19.33
N GLY A 218 -14.45 -2.29 -18.36
CA GLY A 218 -14.32 -3.74 -18.54
C GLY A 218 -13.04 -4.20 -19.24
N GLN A 219 -12.20 -3.30 -19.77
CA GLN A 219 -10.94 -3.63 -20.43
C GLN A 219 -9.76 -3.55 -19.46
N ASP A 220 -8.82 -4.49 -19.55
CA ASP A 220 -7.60 -4.49 -18.74
C ASP A 220 -6.65 -3.38 -19.22
N GLU A 221 -6.40 -2.37 -18.38
CA GLU A 221 -5.45 -1.28 -18.66
C GLU A 221 -4.03 -1.65 -18.18
N MET A 222 -3.92 -2.37 -17.06
CA MET A 222 -2.64 -2.79 -16.50
C MET A 222 -2.82 -4.10 -15.73
N ASP A 223 -1.97 -5.07 -15.98
CA ASP A 223 -1.87 -6.32 -15.22
C ASP A 223 -0.40 -6.59 -14.87
N LEU A 224 -0.07 -6.54 -13.59
CA LEU A 224 1.23 -6.88 -13.04
C LEU A 224 1.12 -8.22 -12.31
N ARG A 225 1.93 -9.22 -12.67
CA ARG A 225 1.96 -10.55 -12.07
C ARG A 225 3.35 -10.87 -11.56
N LEU A 226 3.48 -11.12 -10.27
CA LEU A 226 4.76 -11.39 -9.61
C LEU A 226 5.39 -12.68 -10.16
N THR A 227 6.64 -12.57 -10.63
CA THR A 227 7.45 -13.66 -11.16
C THR A 227 8.62 -14.04 -10.25
N ALA A 228 9.19 -13.07 -9.52
CA ALA A 228 10.25 -13.31 -8.54
C ALA A 228 10.20 -12.30 -7.39
N LEU A 229 10.66 -12.74 -6.20
CA LEU A 229 10.82 -11.90 -5.00
C LEU A 229 12.16 -12.25 -4.34
N ARG A 230 12.93 -11.21 -4.02
CA ARG A 230 14.25 -11.32 -3.36
C ARG A 230 14.35 -10.30 -2.23
#